data_563c58071592c86c26cb471aa5d7dabf
#
_entry.id   563c58071592c86c26cb471aa5d7dabf
#
_cell.length_a   1.000
_cell.length_b   1.000
_cell.length_c   1.000
_cell.angle_alpha   90.00
_cell.angle_beta   90.00
_cell.angle_gamma   90.00
#
_symmetry.space_group_name_H-M   'P 1'
#
loop_
_entity.id
_entity.type
_entity.pdbx_description
1 polymer ?
#
loop_
_entity_poly.entity_id
_entity_poly.type
_entity_poly.pdbx_seq_one_letter_code
_entity_poly.pdbx_strand_id
1 'polypeptide(L)'
;MAPLARKPKVRLMDTAAFPCAPKTGRANERPEAWFRSDVHLAWIRTLPCACGCGGIPANDNNPIEAAHVRTFTDGAAGVKPSDIFVLPLTMRCHRIQHSMSEAAFWRDRNVVDPAGLALSYALRSPCERTRKIAAAEIAGEPWRAAA
;
A
#
# COMPACT_ATOMS: atom_id res chain seq x y z
N MET A 1 45.02 34.94 -18.81
CA MET A 1 44.09 33.89 -18.34
C MET A 1 42.67 34.38 -18.58
N ALA A 2 41.93 33.74 -19.48
CA ALA A 2 40.55 34.11 -19.78
C ALA A 2 39.63 33.57 -18.68
N PRO A 3 38.62 34.32 -18.24
CA PRO A 3 37.69 33.84 -17.19
C PRO A 3 36.79 32.72 -17.77
N LEU A 4 36.69 31.62 -17.01
CA LEU A 4 35.82 30.49 -17.32
C LEU A 4 34.37 30.98 -17.44
N ALA A 5 33.79 30.81 -18.63
CA ALA A 5 32.38 31.12 -18.88
C ALA A 5 31.48 30.27 -17.95
N ARG A 6 30.66 30.94 -17.12
CA ARG A 6 29.66 30.31 -16.29
C ARG A 6 28.63 29.60 -17.18
N LYS A 7 28.46 28.29 -16.99
CA LYS A 7 27.40 27.52 -17.64
C LYS A 7 26.03 28.19 -17.35
N PRO A 8 25.15 28.33 -18.34
CA PRO A 8 23.82 28.89 -18.12
C PRO A 8 23.07 27.99 -17.11
N LYS A 9 22.50 28.62 -16.11
CA LYS A 9 21.53 27.94 -15.21
C LYS A 9 20.35 27.53 -16.08
N VAL A 10 20.17 26.22 -16.26
CA VAL A 10 18.93 25.68 -16.82
C VAL A 10 17.81 26.12 -15.90
N ARG A 11 16.95 27.01 -16.37
CA ARG A 11 15.71 27.38 -15.69
C ARG A 11 14.87 26.12 -15.63
N LEU A 12 14.60 25.59 -14.43
CA LEU A 12 13.56 24.60 -14.26
C LEU A 12 12.30 25.19 -14.91
N MET A 13 11.67 24.41 -15.80
CA MET A 13 10.42 24.81 -16.43
C MET A 13 9.44 25.31 -15.38
N ASP A 14 8.82 26.44 -15.63
CA ASP A 14 7.79 27.01 -14.79
C ASP A 14 6.73 25.93 -14.54
N THR A 15 6.58 25.52 -13.30
CA THR A 15 5.52 24.60 -12.85
C THR A 15 4.11 25.14 -13.07
N ALA A 16 3.97 26.38 -13.54
CA ALA A 16 2.73 27.01 -13.95
C ALA A 16 2.11 26.43 -15.24
N ALA A 17 2.87 25.64 -16.03
CA ALA A 17 2.38 25.06 -17.28
C ALA A 17 1.56 23.77 -17.10
N PHE A 18 1.57 23.17 -15.92
CA PHE A 18 0.67 22.08 -15.56
C PHE A 18 -0.40 22.66 -14.63
N PRO A 19 -1.64 22.88 -15.11
CA PRO A 19 -2.73 23.23 -14.22
C PRO A 19 -2.86 22.06 -13.22
N CYS A 20 -2.33 22.26 -12.03
CA CYS A 20 -2.69 21.44 -10.89
C CYS A 20 -4.22 21.52 -10.84
N ALA A 21 -4.91 20.38 -10.98
CA ALA A 21 -6.35 20.35 -10.87
C ALA A 21 -6.76 21.21 -9.65
N PRO A 22 -7.75 22.10 -9.76
CA PRO A 22 -8.07 23.00 -8.70
C PRO A 22 -8.21 22.20 -7.42
N LYS A 23 -7.48 22.60 -6.39
CA LYS A 23 -7.68 22.10 -5.03
C LYS A 23 -9.06 22.61 -4.60
N THR A 24 -10.10 22.00 -5.16
CA THR A 24 -11.47 22.19 -4.69
C THR A 24 -11.46 21.71 -3.27
N GLY A 25 -11.56 22.64 -2.36
CA GLY A 25 -11.35 22.49 -0.94
C GLY A 25 -12.36 21.54 -0.31
N ARG A 26 -12.05 20.28 -0.34
CA ARG A 26 -12.50 19.26 0.62
C ARG A 26 -11.40 18.24 0.77
N ALA A 27 -10.39 18.59 1.55
CA ALA A 27 -9.24 17.75 1.87
C ALA A 27 -9.60 16.45 2.62
N ASN A 28 -10.88 16.13 2.81
CA ASN A 28 -11.37 14.98 3.56
C ASN A 28 -12.41 14.11 2.83
N GLU A 29 -12.80 14.42 1.60
CA GLU A 29 -13.57 13.46 0.81
C GLU A 29 -12.58 12.46 0.20
N ARG A 30 -12.23 11.43 1.00
CA ARG A 30 -11.65 10.21 0.46
C ARG A 30 -12.64 9.68 -0.57
N PRO A 31 -12.20 9.36 -1.79
CA PRO A 31 -13.10 8.70 -2.74
C PRO A 31 -13.79 7.54 -2.02
N GLU A 32 -15.12 7.49 -2.07
CA GLU A 32 -15.93 6.41 -1.47
C GLU A 32 -15.51 5.01 -1.96
N ALA A 33 -14.63 4.98 -2.96
CA ALA A 33 -14.09 3.80 -3.59
C ALA A 33 -13.15 2.95 -2.71
N TRP A 34 -12.61 3.47 -1.60
CA TRP A 34 -11.63 2.71 -0.81
C TRP A 34 -12.25 2.14 0.46
N PHE A 35 -12.29 0.83 0.47
CA PHE A 35 -12.78 0.08 1.61
C PHE A 35 -11.84 0.21 2.83
N ARG A 36 -12.44 0.43 4.02
CA ARG A 36 -11.75 0.47 5.33
C ARG A 36 -12.41 -0.47 6.32
N SER A 37 -11.58 -1.17 7.12
CA SER A 37 -12.06 -2.14 8.10
C SER A 37 -11.10 -2.26 9.28
N ASP A 38 -11.41 -1.56 10.36
CA ASP A 38 -10.61 -1.64 11.60
C ASP A 38 -10.60 -3.05 12.18
N VAL A 39 -11.70 -3.80 12.05
CA VAL A 39 -11.79 -5.20 12.48
C VAL A 39 -10.81 -6.09 11.73
N HIS A 40 -10.71 -5.91 10.40
CA HIS A 40 -9.75 -6.64 9.58
C HIS A 40 -8.31 -6.28 9.95
N LEU A 41 -8.01 -4.99 10.06
CA LEU A 41 -6.67 -4.52 10.43
C LEU A 41 -6.24 -5.00 11.82
N ALA A 42 -7.15 -5.02 12.79
CA ALA A 42 -6.88 -5.55 14.13
C ALA A 42 -6.56 -7.04 14.07
N TRP A 43 -7.35 -7.82 13.32
CA TRP A 43 -7.11 -9.25 13.14
C TRP A 43 -5.78 -9.54 12.43
N ILE A 44 -5.43 -8.81 11.37
CA ILE A 44 -4.14 -8.94 10.67
C ILE A 44 -2.97 -8.82 11.65
N ARG A 45 -3.06 -7.93 12.62
CA ARG A 45 -1.99 -7.73 13.63
C ARG A 45 -1.82 -8.91 14.60
N THR A 46 -2.75 -9.86 14.62
CA THR A 46 -2.65 -11.09 15.43
C THR A 46 -1.96 -12.25 14.70
N LEU A 47 -1.67 -12.08 13.42
CA LEU A 47 -1.14 -13.15 12.56
C LEU A 47 0.40 -13.11 12.49
N PRO A 48 1.06 -14.21 12.15
CA PRO A 48 2.51 -14.20 11.93
C PRO A 48 2.88 -13.39 10.69
N CYS A 49 4.14 -12.93 10.64
CA CYS A 49 4.66 -12.17 9.51
C CYS A 49 4.55 -12.96 8.19
N ALA A 50 3.93 -12.38 7.18
CA ALA A 50 3.66 -13.03 5.89
C ALA A 50 4.87 -13.06 4.95
N CYS A 51 5.96 -12.33 5.27
CA CYS A 51 7.10 -12.22 4.35
C CYS A 51 7.99 -13.47 4.31
N GLY A 52 7.71 -14.50 5.12
CA GLY A 52 8.52 -15.71 5.17
C GLY A 52 9.99 -15.48 5.57
N CYS A 53 10.28 -14.35 6.22
CA CYS A 53 11.67 -13.97 6.53
C CYS A 53 12.38 -14.94 7.49
N GLY A 54 11.67 -15.90 8.09
CA GLY A 54 12.22 -16.93 9.01
C GLY A 54 12.97 -16.36 10.22
N GLY A 55 12.94 -15.03 10.36
CA GLY A 55 13.92 -14.29 11.09
C GLY A 55 13.47 -13.86 12.47
N ILE A 56 13.18 -12.60 12.68
CA ILE A 56 12.94 -12.07 14.02
C ILE A 56 11.45 -12.29 14.37
N PRO A 57 11.14 -13.11 15.39
CA PRO A 57 9.76 -13.29 15.80
C PRO A 57 9.15 -11.96 16.24
N ALA A 58 7.83 -11.83 16.04
CA ALA A 58 7.09 -10.70 16.57
C ALA A 58 7.19 -10.70 18.11
N ASN A 59 7.44 -9.54 18.67
CA ASN A 59 7.48 -9.30 20.11
C ASN A 59 7.13 -7.81 20.39
N ASP A 60 7.15 -7.39 21.65
CA ASP A 60 6.79 -6.03 22.04
C ASP A 60 7.66 -4.95 21.37
N ASN A 61 8.90 -5.26 21.03
CA ASN A 61 9.82 -4.36 20.33
C ASN A 61 9.75 -4.49 18.80
N ASN A 62 9.08 -5.50 18.30
CA ASN A 62 8.93 -5.78 16.88
C ASN A 62 7.51 -6.35 16.59
N PRO A 63 6.45 -5.59 16.88
CA PRO A 63 5.07 -6.03 16.74
C PRO A 63 4.71 -6.28 15.27
N ILE A 64 3.62 -7.03 15.06
CA ILE A 64 3.01 -7.13 13.73
C ILE A 64 2.24 -5.86 13.43
N GLU A 65 2.50 -5.32 12.25
CA GLU A 65 1.79 -4.19 11.67
C GLU A 65 0.98 -4.62 10.45
N ALA A 66 -0.12 -3.92 10.20
CA ALA A 66 -0.95 -4.12 9.01
C ALA A 66 -0.34 -3.32 7.85
N ALA A 67 0.43 -4.01 7.01
CA ALA A 67 1.16 -3.40 5.90
C ALA A 67 0.34 -3.44 4.61
N HIS A 68 0.07 -2.27 4.02
CA HIS A 68 -0.63 -2.19 2.74
C HIS A 68 0.28 -2.57 1.58
N VAL A 69 -0.26 -3.42 0.70
CA VAL A 69 0.36 -3.80 -0.58
C VAL A 69 -0.12 -2.83 -1.64
N ARG A 70 0.81 -2.21 -2.36
CA ARG A 70 0.52 -1.25 -3.44
C ARG A 70 0.72 -1.85 -4.83
N THR A 71 1.57 -2.85 -4.93
CA THR A 71 1.88 -3.54 -6.18
C THR A 71 0.67 -4.33 -6.66
N PHE A 72 0.16 -4.01 -7.87
CA PHE A 72 -1.02 -4.63 -8.47
C PHE A 72 -2.33 -4.47 -7.67
N THR A 73 -2.47 -3.34 -6.96
CA THR A 73 -3.66 -3.02 -6.18
C THR A 73 -4.32 -1.73 -6.65
N ASP A 74 -5.36 -1.30 -5.93
CA ASP A 74 -6.04 -0.01 -6.16
C ASP A 74 -5.30 1.19 -5.55
N GLY A 75 -4.09 0.98 -5.01
CA GLY A 75 -3.21 2.03 -4.52
C GLY A 75 -2.48 2.76 -5.64
N ALA A 76 -2.13 4.03 -5.39
CA ALA A 76 -1.33 4.85 -6.27
C ALA A 76 -0.28 5.64 -5.47
N ALA A 77 0.58 6.40 -6.13
CA ALA A 77 1.54 7.26 -5.46
C ALA A 77 0.81 8.24 -4.52
N GLY A 78 1.11 8.15 -3.23
CA GLY A 78 0.45 8.93 -2.18
C GLY A 78 -0.95 8.46 -1.78
N VAL A 79 -1.46 7.42 -2.40
CA VAL A 79 -2.79 6.86 -2.15
C VAL A 79 -2.68 5.51 -1.45
N LYS A 80 -3.28 5.40 -0.27
CA LYS A 80 -3.32 4.16 0.50
C LYS A 80 -4.36 3.21 -0.11
N PRO A 81 -3.98 1.96 -0.47
CA PRO A 81 -4.92 0.97 -1.00
C PRO A 81 -6.09 0.66 -0.06
N SER A 82 -7.12 0.00 -0.58
CA SER A 82 -8.20 -0.59 0.23
C SER A 82 -7.66 -1.61 1.24
N ASP A 83 -8.32 -1.75 2.38
CA ASP A 83 -7.84 -2.62 3.47
C ASP A 83 -7.93 -4.11 3.16
N ILE A 84 -8.55 -4.52 2.03
CA ILE A 84 -8.45 -5.90 1.52
C ILE A 84 -7.04 -6.25 1.02
N PHE A 85 -6.20 -5.24 0.75
CA PHE A 85 -4.83 -5.41 0.28
C PHE A 85 -3.81 -5.18 1.41
N VAL A 86 -3.98 -5.90 2.51
CA VAL A 86 -3.13 -5.78 3.70
C VAL A 86 -2.52 -7.12 4.06
N LEU A 87 -1.25 -7.11 4.44
CA LEU A 87 -0.51 -8.27 4.93
C LEU A 87 0.06 -8.00 6.33
N PRO A 88 0.15 -9.03 7.19
CA PRO A 88 0.84 -8.93 8.46
C PRO A 88 2.34 -8.90 8.21
N LEU A 89 3.01 -7.83 8.61
CA LEU A 89 4.48 -7.74 8.63
C LEU A 89 4.95 -7.32 10.02
N THR A 90 6.08 -7.87 10.47
CA THR A 90 6.74 -7.26 11.64
C THR A 90 7.11 -5.82 11.33
N MET A 91 7.14 -4.98 12.34
CA MET A 91 7.55 -3.57 12.21
C MET A 91 8.88 -3.43 11.44
N ARG A 92 9.83 -4.33 11.68
CA ARG A 92 11.11 -4.35 10.96
C ARG A 92 10.93 -4.64 9.47
N CYS A 93 10.18 -5.69 9.12
CA CYS A 93 9.91 -6.03 7.72
C CYS A 93 9.12 -4.93 7.00
N HIS A 94 8.17 -4.30 7.67
CA HIS A 94 7.40 -3.18 7.13
C HIS A 94 8.28 -1.96 6.85
N ARG A 95 9.23 -1.64 7.74
CA ARG A 95 10.23 -0.59 7.49
C ARG A 95 11.14 -0.90 6.29
N ILE A 96 11.55 -2.17 6.14
CA ILE A 96 12.33 -2.59 4.97
C ILE A 96 11.50 -2.44 3.70
N GLN A 97 10.22 -2.83 3.71
CA GLN A 97 9.30 -2.62 2.58
C GLN A 97 9.26 -1.15 2.15
N HIS A 98 9.25 -0.21 3.10
CA HIS A 98 9.25 1.22 2.80
C HIS A 98 10.62 1.78 2.39
N SER A 99 11.72 1.09 2.68
CA SER A 99 13.08 1.55 2.38
C SER A 99 13.56 1.19 0.98
N MET A 100 12.82 0.35 0.26
CA MET A 100 13.17 -0.13 -1.08
C MET A 100 11.93 -0.14 -1.99
N SER A 101 12.08 -0.49 -3.27
CA SER A 101 10.92 -0.69 -4.12
C SER A 101 10.12 -1.89 -3.62
N GLU A 102 8.80 -1.75 -3.56
CA GLU A 102 7.93 -2.82 -3.05
C GLU A 102 8.04 -4.10 -3.89
N ALA A 103 8.17 -3.97 -5.22
CA ALA A 103 8.39 -5.11 -6.09
C ALA A 103 9.69 -5.86 -5.77
N ALA A 104 10.78 -5.17 -5.45
CA ALA A 104 12.02 -5.77 -5.01
C ALA A 104 11.87 -6.45 -3.65
N PHE A 105 11.17 -5.79 -2.71
CA PHE A 105 10.91 -6.35 -1.39
C PHE A 105 10.21 -7.72 -1.48
N TRP A 106 9.14 -7.85 -2.27
CA TRP A 106 8.39 -9.09 -2.41
C TRP A 106 9.15 -10.15 -3.19
N ARG A 107 9.86 -9.76 -4.26
CA ARG A 107 10.73 -10.67 -5.02
C ARG A 107 11.81 -11.29 -4.14
N ASP A 108 12.48 -10.52 -3.31
CA ASP A 108 13.54 -11.00 -2.42
C ASP A 108 13.01 -11.98 -1.35
N ARG A 109 11.70 -12.02 -1.15
CA ARG A 109 11.00 -12.92 -0.24
C ARG A 109 10.24 -14.03 -0.95
N ASN A 110 10.44 -14.19 -2.25
CA ASN A 110 9.77 -15.17 -3.10
C ASN A 110 8.23 -15.06 -3.08
N VAL A 111 7.69 -13.88 -2.83
CA VAL A 111 6.27 -13.60 -2.94
C VAL A 111 5.98 -13.05 -4.32
N VAL A 112 5.48 -13.92 -5.20
CA VAL A 112 5.23 -13.61 -6.62
C VAL A 112 4.00 -12.69 -6.78
N ASP A 113 2.95 -12.94 -6.00
CA ASP A 113 1.70 -12.19 -6.05
C ASP A 113 1.31 -11.69 -4.65
N PRO A 114 1.84 -10.57 -4.21
CA PRO A 114 1.51 -10.03 -2.90
C PRO A 114 0.06 -9.54 -2.79
N ALA A 115 -0.55 -9.07 -3.89
CA ALA A 115 -1.96 -8.67 -3.90
C ALA A 115 -2.88 -9.88 -3.73
N GLY A 116 -2.66 -10.97 -4.47
CA GLY A 116 -3.39 -12.22 -4.32
C GLY A 116 -3.19 -12.84 -2.93
N LEU A 117 -1.98 -12.77 -2.38
CA LEU A 117 -1.73 -13.20 -1.00
C LEU A 117 -2.56 -12.36 -0.01
N ALA A 118 -2.62 -11.04 -0.15
CA ALA A 118 -3.43 -10.17 0.70
C ALA A 118 -4.93 -10.52 0.60
N LEU A 119 -5.44 -10.75 -0.61
CA LEU A 119 -6.82 -11.19 -0.81
C LEU A 119 -7.12 -12.53 -0.13
N SER A 120 -6.16 -13.47 -0.11
CA SER A 120 -6.30 -14.74 0.61
C SER A 120 -6.45 -14.54 2.12
N TYR A 121 -5.79 -13.55 2.69
CA TYR A 121 -6.01 -13.13 4.08
C TYR A 121 -7.38 -12.47 4.25
N ALA A 122 -7.76 -11.56 3.35
CA ALA A 122 -9.05 -10.88 3.40
C ALA A 122 -10.24 -11.87 3.35
N LEU A 123 -10.15 -12.95 2.58
CA LEU A 123 -11.15 -14.03 2.56
C LEU A 123 -11.31 -14.77 3.91
N ARG A 124 -10.29 -14.74 4.77
CA ARG A 124 -10.31 -15.36 6.10
C ARG A 124 -10.59 -14.36 7.22
N SER A 125 -10.85 -13.11 6.87
CA SER A 125 -11.14 -12.04 7.84
C SER A 125 -12.33 -12.39 8.74
N PRO A 126 -12.33 -12.03 10.02
CA PRO A 126 -13.52 -12.10 10.87
C PRO A 126 -14.62 -11.13 10.40
N CYS A 127 -14.27 -10.08 9.66
CA CYS A 127 -15.22 -9.12 9.10
C CYS A 127 -15.90 -9.69 7.84
N GLU A 128 -17.20 -9.95 7.88
CA GLU A 128 -17.97 -10.47 6.75
C GLU A 128 -17.90 -9.57 5.52
N ARG A 129 -18.00 -8.25 5.73
CA ARG A 129 -17.89 -7.26 4.64
C ARG A 129 -16.54 -7.34 3.94
N THR A 130 -15.44 -7.52 4.69
CA THR A 130 -14.10 -7.71 4.10
C THR A 130 -14.08 -8.94 3.21
N ARG A 131 -14.62 -10.08 3.65
CA ARG A 131 -14.68 -11.32 2.88
C ARG A 131 -15.48 -11.17 1.59
N LYS A 132 -16.64 -10.51 1.64
CA LYS A 132 -17.50 -10.26 0.48
C LYS A 132 -16.79 -9.39 -0.57
N ILE A 133 -16.13 -8.31 -0.12
CA ILE A 133 -15.39 -7.42 -1.01
C ILE A 133 -14.19 -8.13 -1.62
N ALA A 134 -13.43 -8.91 -0.87
CA ALA A 134 -12.30 -9.69 -1.38
C ALA A 134 -12.77 -10.73 -2.42
N ALA A 135 -13.89 -11.40 -2.19
CA ALA A 135 -14.47 -12.34 -3.14
C ALA A 135 -14.89 -11.64 -4.46
N ALA A 136 -15.54 -10.49 -4.35
CA ALA A 136 -15.92 -9.68 -5.51
C ALA A 136 -14.70 -9.17 -6.29
N GLU A 137 -13.64 -8.72 -5.61
CA GLU A 137 -12.39 -8.31 -6.27
C GLU A 137 -11.76 -9.48 -7.05
N ILE A 138 -11.70 -10.67 -6.47
CA ILE A 138 -11.18 -11.87 -7.14
C ILE A 138 -12.04 -12.26 -8.35
N ALA A 139 -13.36 -12.11 -8.24
CA ALA A 139 -14.30 -12.39 -9.33
C ALA A 139 -14.32 -11.31 -10.43
N GLY A 140 -13.64 -10.17 -10.21
CA GLY A 140 -13.69 -9.01 -11.10
C GLY A 140 -15.04 -8.29 -11.09
N GLU A 141 -15.81 -8.44 -10.00
CA GLU A 141 -17.11 -7.81 -9.84
C GLU A 141 -16.99 -6.37 -9.29
N PRO A 142 -17.88 -5.45 -9.70
CA PRO A 142 -17.84 -4.07 -9.24
C PRO A 142 -18.35 -3.97 -7.78
N TRP A 143 -17.46 -3.91 -6.82
CA TRP A 143 -17.82 -3.72 -5.41
C TRP A 143 -17.68 -2.26 -4.93
N ARG A 144 -16.93 -1.42 -5.68
CA ARG A 144 -16.69 -0.02 -5.32
C ARG A 144 -17.94 0.84 -5.41
N ALA A 145 -18.91 0.48 -6.23
CA ALA A 145 -20.16 1.20 -6.42
C ALA A 145 -21.26 0.80 -5.40
N ALA A 146 -21.01 -0.23 -4.60
CA ALA A 146 -21.99 -0.79 -3.65
C ALA A 146 -21.62 -0.49 -2.18
N ALA A 147 -20.67 0.41 -1.95
CA ALA A 147 -20.19 0.76 -0.62
C ALA A 147 -20.99 1.91 0.01
#